data_c77f517a91e93c9826ab0cefc917396a
#
_entry.id   c77f517a91e93c9826ab0cefc917396a
#
_cell.length_a   1.000
_cell.length_b   1.000
_cell.length_c   1.000
_cell.angle_alpha   90.00
_cell.angle_beta   90.00
_cell.angle_gamma   90.00
#
_symmetry.space_group_name_H-M   'P 1'
#
loop_
_entity.id
_entity.type
_entity.pdbx_description
1 polymer ?
#
loop_
_entity_poly.entity_id
_entity_poly.type
_entity_poly.pdbx_seq_one_letter_code
_entity_poly.pdbx_strand_id
1 'polypeptide(L)'
;MRNFENFSKRDTADDMVKVIETLGYKKFSEIGHDRGGRCGYRLDLDFPDRVKKLVVLDIVSTYTTSSRLDVRGAYVGFHWYFMGQEPGFPEKLIGANPEFYFTFLCNSWAGEEDPFTPEAREQYIADFKNPKTIRATCDEYSKNARADFEYDKTDKES
;
A
#
# COMPACT_ATOMS: atom_id res chain seq x y z
N MET A 1 -20.92 11.87 1.32
CA MET A 1 -20.10 10.76 0.81
C MET A 1 -18.76 11.36 0.40
N ARG A 2 -17.64 10.89 0.96
CA ARG A 2 -16.33 11.31 0.43
C ARG A 2 -16.18 10.62 -0.92
N ASN A 3 -15.83 11.40 -1.94
CA ASN A 3 -15.50 10.88 -3.26
C ASN A 3 -14.18 10.10 -3.11
N PHE A 4 -14.22 8.78 -3.28
CA PHE A 4 -13.10 7.86 -3.01
C PHE A 4 -12.18 7.67 -4.23
N GLU A 5 -12.31 8.54 -5.21
CA GLU A 5 -11.54 8.52 -6.44
C GLU A 5 -10.10 9.04 -6.29
N ASN A 6 -9.72 9.58 -5.10
CA ASN A 6 -8.48 10.35 -4.94
C ASN A 6 -7.46 9.69 -3.99
N PHE A 7 -7.33 8.37 -3.98
CA PHE A 7 -6.35 7.66 -3.16
C PHE A 7 -5.66 6.49 -3.88
N SER A 8 -5.80 6.38 -5.20
CA SER A 8 -5.09 5.38 -5.98
C SER A 8 -3.57 5.63 -5.97
N LYS A 9 -2.79 4.67 -6.42
CA LYS A 9 -1.35 4.87 -6.58
C LYS A 9 -1.04 5.95 -7.62
N ARG A 10 -1.95 6.15 -8.58
CA ARG A 10 -1.88 7.25 -9.55
C ARG A 10 -2.01 8.61 -8.87
N ASP A 11 -3.00 8.77 -7.96
CA ASP A 11 -3.16 10.02 -7.20
C ASP A 11 -1.97 10.26 -6.28
N THR A 12 -1.48 9.21 -5.62
CA THR A 12 -0.29 9.30 -4.77
C THR A 12 0.95 9.68 -5.57
N ALA A 13 1.12 9.14 -6.77
CA ALA A 13 2.23 9.47 -7.67
C ALA A 13 2.18 10.95 -8.10
N ASP A 14 0.99 11.47 -8.44
CA ASP A 14 0.80 12.90 -8.76
C ASP A 14 1.17 13.80 -7.57
N ASP A 15 0.76 13.44 -6.36
CA ASP A 15 1.13 14.18 -5.15
C ASP A 15 2.63 14.14 -4.88
N MET A 16 3.30 13.01 -5.10
CA MET A 16 4.76 12.89 -4.95
C MET A 16 5.50 13.78 -5.96
N VAL A 17 5.04 13.86 -7.21
CA VAL A 17 5.60 14.78 -8.20
C VAL A 17 5.48 16.23 -7.72
N LYS A 18 4.32 16.65 -7.22
CA LYS A 18 4.11 18.00 -6.69
C LYS A 18 5.03 18.32 -5.51
N VAL A 19 5.22 17.35 -4.60
CA VAL A 19 6.16 17.51 -3.47
C VAL A 19 7.58 17.74 -3.97
N ILE A 20 8.05 16.90 -4.92
CA ILE A 20 9.39 17.01 -5.49
C ILE A 20 9.58 18.35 -6.24
N GLU A 21 8.54 18.80 -6.95
CA GLU A 21 8.55 20.14 -7.60
C GLU A 21 8.66 21.28 -6.59
N THR A 22 7.94 21.19 -5.48
CA THR A 22 8.01 22.18 -4.40
C THR A 22 9.41 22.26 -3.81
N LEU A 23 10.17 21.15 -3.80
CA LEU A 23 11.57 21.09 -3.40
C LEU A 23 12.55 21.61 -4.48
N GLY A 24 12.04 22.03 -5.65
CA GLY A 24 12.84 22.60 -6.74
C GLY A 24 13.41 21.57 -7.72
N TYR A 25 13.05 20.31 -7.63
CA TYR A 25 13.56 19.25 -8.51
C TYR A 25 12.59 18.94 -9.65
N LYS A 26 13.12 18.88 -10.87
CA LYS A 26 12.34 18.51 -12.06
C LYS A 26 12.41 17.03 -12.38
N LYS A 27 13.53 16.38 -12.07
CA LYS A 27 13.78 14.97 -12.31
C LYS A 27 14.42 14.33 -11.08
N PHE A 28 14.03 13.11 -10.78
CA PHE A 28 14.51 12.36 -9.62
C PHE A 28 14.68 10.88 -9.93
N SER A 29 15.30 10.15 -9.03
CA SER A 29 15.31 8.69 -9.01
C SER A 29 14.55 8.21 -7.78
N GLU A 30 13.92 7.07 -7.89
CA GLU A 30 13.06 6.50 -6.85
C GLU A 30 13.51 5.09 -6.48
N ILE A 31 13.42 4.79 -5.19
CA ILE A 31 13.51 3.43 -4.65
C ILE A 31 12.25 3.22 -3.81
N GLY A 32 11.39 2.33 -4.25
CA GLY A 32 10.12 2.02 -3.59
C GLY A 32 10.08 0.57 -3.10
N HIS A 33 9.63 0.37 -1.87
CA HIS A 33 9.37 -0.95 -1.29
C HIS A 33 7.88 -1.11 -1.00
N ASP A 34 7.35 -2.30 -1.17
CA ASP A 34 5.95 -2.65 -0.94
C ASP A 34 4.99 -1.67 -1.64
N ARG A 35 4.12 -0.99 -0.93
CA ARG A 35 3.20 0.01 -1.50
C ARG A 35 3.92 1.22 -2.12
N GLY A 36 5.07 1.58 -1.57
CA GLY A 36 5.96 2.57 -2.18
C GLY A 36 6.48 2.13 -3.55
N GLY A 37 6.84 0.85 -3.71
CA GLY A 37 7.21 0.30 -5.01
C GLY A 37 6.05 0.29 -6.01
N ARG A 38 4.80 0.06 -5.52
CA ARG A 38 3.59 0.16 -6.35
C ARG A 38 3.29 1.59 -6.78
N CYS A 39 3.54 2.56 -5.92
CA CYS A 39 3.49 3.97 -6.28
C CYS A 39 4.58 4.31 -7.29
N GLY A 40 5.80 3.80 -7.10
CA GLY A 40 6.95 4.06 -7.95
C GLY A 40 6.77 3.61 -9.39
N TYR A 41 6.30 2.38 -9.66
CA TYR A 41 6.05 1.97 -11.05
C TYR A 41 4.90 2.78 -11.68
N ARG A 42 3.88 3.15 -10.90
CA ARG A 42 2.81 4.01 -11.39
C ARG A 42 3.33 5.40 -11.75
N LEU A 43 4.22 5.93 -10.92
CA LEU A 43 4.87 7.21 -11.15
C LEU A 43 5.74 7.19 -12.41
N ASP A 44 6.48 6.12 -12.66
CA ASP A 44 7.29 5.96 -13.87
C ASP A 44 6.43 5.86 -15.14
N LEU A 45 5.31 5.15 -15.08
CA LEU A 45 4.37 5.03 -16.20
C LEU A 45 3.64 6.35 -16.51
N ASP A 46 3.18 7.08 -15.49
CA ASP A 46 2.40 8.29 -15.67
C ASP A 46 3.27 9.54 -15.88
N PHE A 47 4.53 9.54 -15.40
CA PHE A 47 5.47 10.66 -15.46
C PHE A 47 6.87 10.26 -15.95
N PRO A 48 7.00 9.60 -17.13
CA PRO A 48 8.29 9.06 -17.59
C PRO A 48 9.38 10.12 -17.76
N ASP A 49 8.99 11.36 -18.03
CA ASP A 49 9.93 12.50 -18.17
C ASP A 49 10.49 12.98 -16.82
N ARG A 50 9.91 12.55 -15.71
CA ARG A 50 10.27 12.96 -14.35
C ARG A 50 11.18 11.94 -13.65
N VAL A 51 11.00 10.67 -13.94
CA VAL A 51 11.75 9.57 -13.34
C VAL A 51 13.02 9.29 -14.14
N LYS A 52 14.19 9.35 -13.49
CA LYS A 52 15.48 9.02 -14.10
C LYS A 52 15.80 7.52 -13.97
N LYS A 53 15.50 6.95 -12.81
CA LYS A 53 15.72 5.55 -12.48
C LYS A 53 14.69 5.13 -11.44
N LEU A 54 14.15 3.95 -11.62
CA LEU A 54 13.24 3.31 -10.67
C LEU A 54 13.87 2.01 -10.16
N VAL A 55 13.83 1.80 -8.85
CA VAL A 55 14.12 0.52 -8.20
C VAL A 55 12.88 0.12 -7.39
N VAL A 56 12.34 -1.05 -7.65
CA VAL A 56 11.24 -1.61 -6.87
C VAL A 56 11.74 -2.81 -6.08
N LEU A 57 11.36 -2.86 -4.81
CA LEU A 57 11.78 -3.89 -3.87
C LEU A 57 10.55 -4.70 -3.45
N ASP A 58 10.67 -6.02 -3.60
CA ASP A 58 9.72 -7.03 -3.10
C ASP A 58 8.26 -6.83 -3.54
N ILE A 59 8.05 -6.38 -4.78
CA ILE A 59 6.70 -6.22 -5.35
C ILE A 59 6.65 -6.60 -6.84
N VAL A 60 5.45 -6.91 -7.29
CA VAL A 60 5.02 -6.89 -8.70
C VAL A 60 3.78 -6.02 -8.81
N SER A 61 3.32 -5.70 -10.03
CA SER A 61 2.14 -4.84 -10.22
C SER A 61 0.89 -5.41 -9.53
N THR A 62 -0.04 -4.55 -9.19
CA THR A 62 -1.31 -4.93 -8.53
C THR A 62 -2.10 -5.90 -9.42
N TYR A 63 -2.13 -5.68 -10.73
CA TYR A 63 -2.73 -6.59 -11.68
C TYR A 63 -2.07 -7.98 -11.65
N THR A 64 -0.74 -8.05 -11.68
CA THR A 64 -0.02 -9.32 -11.67
C THR A 64 -0.26 -10.09 -10.37
N THR A 65 -0.23 -9.41 -9.22
CA THR A 65 -0.54 -10.02 -7.92
C THR A 65 -1.93 -10.63 -7.91
N SER A 66 -2.94 -9.88 -8.36
CA SER A 66 -4.33 -10.31 -8.28
C SER A 66 -4.70 -11.35 -9.35
N SER A 67 -4.15 -11.24 -10.57
CA SER A 67 -4.46 -12.15 -11.68
C SER A 67 -3.77 -13.52 -11.56
N ARG A 68 -2.74 -13.64 -10.75
CA ARG A 68 -1.98 -14.89 -10.51
C ARG A 68 -2.20 -15.45 -9.10
N LEU A 69 -3.26 -15.02 -8.43
CA LEU A 69 -3.59 -15.49 -7.10
C LEU A 69 -3.87 -16.99 -7.09
N ASP A 70 -3.09 -17.71 -6.33
CA ASP A 70 -3.35 -19.10 -5.96
C ASP A 70 -3.72 -19.22 -4.48
N VAL A 71 -3.95 -20.45 -4.02
CA VAL A 71 -4.30 -20.72 -2.61
C VAL A 71 -3.22 -20.23 -1.66
N ARG A 72 -1.93 -20.44 -1.99
CA ARG A 72 -0.81 -19.98 -1.16
C ARG A 72 -0.77 -18.46 -1.10
N GLY A 73 -0.88 -17.81 -2.24
CA GLY A 73 -0.94 -16.34 -2.32
C GLY A 73 -2.11 -15.75 -1.53
N ALA A 74 -3.27 -16.42 -1.53
CA ALA A 74 -4.41 -16.01 -0.73
C ALA A 74 -4.15 -16.09 0.78
N TYR A 75 -3.46 -17.13 1.25
CA TYR A 75 -3.07 -17.23 2.67
C TYR A 75 -2.04 -16.19 3.08
N VAL A 76 -0.98 -15.99 2.29
CA VAL A 76 0.06 -15.00 2.56
C VAL A 76 -0.48 -13.58 2.46
N GLY A 77 -1.30 -13.32 1.45
CA GLY A 77 -1.91 -12.02 1.16
C GLY A 77 -3.29 -11.80 1.79
N PHE A 78 -3.70 -12.61 2.81
CA PHE A 78 -5.06 -12.56 3.34
C PHE A 78 -5.48 -11.16 3.77
N HIS A 79 -4.56 -10.36 4.30
CA HIS A 79 -4.80 -8.99 4.77
C HIS A 79 -5.32 -8.07 3.65
N TRP A 80 -4.92 -8.29 2.39
CA TRP A 80 -5.44 -7.55 1.23
C TRP A 80 -6.94 -7.76 1.07
N TYR A 81 -7.36 -9.02 1.14
CA TYR A 81 -8.76 -9.41 0.94
C TYR A 81 -9.61 -9.13 2.18
N PHE A 82 -9.04 -9.26 3.36
CA PHE A 82 -9.71 -8.95 4.61
C PHE A 82 -9.93 -7.43 4.76
N MET A 83 -8.88 -6.62 4.69
CA MET A 83 -9.01 -5.16 4.77
C MET A 83 -9.72 -4.54 3.57
N GLY A 84 -9.75 -5.24 2.44
CA GLY A 84 -10.46 -4.87 1.23
C GLY A 84 -11.96 -5.13 1.24
N GLN A 85 -12.53 -5.67 2.33
CA GLN A 85 -13.96 -5.91 2.49
C GLN A 85 -14.77 -4.60 2.60
N GLU A 86 -16.10 -4.73 2.66
CA GLU A 86 -17.00 -3.59 2.82
C GLU A 86 -16.63 -2.72 4.01
N PRO A 87 -16.61 -1.40 3.83
CA PRO A 87 -16.23 -0.45 4.88
C PRO A 87 -17.04 -0.64 6.17
N GLY A 88 -16.33 -0.64 7.29
CA GLY A 88 -16.88 -0.87 8.63
C GLY A 88 -16.72 -2.31 9.11
N PHE A 89 -16.61 -3.30 8.22
CA PHE A 89 -16.44 -4.69 8.63
C PHE A 89 -15.02 -4.98 9.15
N PRO A 90 -13.95 -4.76 8.37
CA PRO A 90 -12.59 -4.99 8.86
C PRO A 90 -12.23 -4.04 9.99
N GLU A 91 -12.64 -2.77 9.93
CA GLU A 91 -12.33 -1.79 10.97
C GLU A 91 -12.91 -2.19 12.33
N LYS A 92 -14.12 -2.74 12.35
CA LYS A 92 -14.75 -3.20 13.59
C LYS A 92 -14.03 -4.40 14.18
N LEU A 93 -13.60 -5.34 13.35
CA LEU A 93 -12.87 -6.54 13.80
C LEU A 93 -11.46 -6.17 14.27
N ILE A 94 -10.72 -5.36 13.52
CA ILE A 94 -9.40 -4.88 13.91
C ILE A 94 -9.50 -4.04 15.18
N GLY A 95 -10.48 -3.12 15.25
CA GLY A 95 -10.69 -2.25 16.39
C GLY A 95 -11.05 -2.97 17.69
N ALA A 96 -11.53 -4.21 17.61
CA ALA A 96 -11.79 -5.03 18.81
C ALA A 96 -10.47 -5.46 19.51
N ASN A 97 -9.40 -5.68 18.76
CA ASN A 97 -8.06 -5.97 19.30
C ASN A 97 -6.96 -5.55 18.30
N PRO A 98 -6.71 -4.24 18.18
CA PRO A 98 -5.78 -3.72 17.17
C PRO A 98 -4.33 -4.14 17.41
N GLU A 99 -3.92 -4.27 18.68
CA GLU A 99 -2.58 -4.73 19.04
C GLU A 99 -2.33 -6.17 18.59
N PHE A 100 -3.29 -7.06 18.82
CA PHE A 100 -3.18 -8.45 18.36
C PHE A 100 -3.07 -8.50 16.84
N TYR A 101 -3.93 -7.80 16.12
CA TYR A 101 -3.94 -7.82 14.66
C TYR A 101 -2.64 -7.27 14.08
N PHE A 102 -2.17 -6.12 14.57
CA PHE A 102 -0.92 -5.51 14.13
C PHE A 102 0.28 -6.44 14.41
N THR A 103 0.38 -6.93 15.64
CA THR A 103 1.48 -7.82 16.04
C THR A 103 1.48 -9.13 15.25
N PHE A 104 0.30 -9.69 14.98
CA PHE A 104 0.17 -10.89 14.15
C PHE A 104 0.72 -10.65 12.74
N LEU A 105 0.36 -9.55 12.08
CA LEU A 105 0.87 -9.22 10.76
C LEU A 105 2.40 -9.04 10.78
N CYS A 106 2.92 -8.22 11.68
CA CYS A 106 4.35 -7.98 11.79
C CYS A 106 5.13 -9.28 12.00
N ASN A 107 4.68 -10.13 12.90
CA ASN A 107 5.35 -11.39 13.18
C ASN A 107 5.24 -12.39 12.01
N SER A 108 4.14 -12.36 11.25
CA SER A 108 3.98 -13.23 10.07
C SER A 108 4.90 -12.85 8.91
N TRP A 109 5.36 -11.61 8.87
CA TRP A 109 6.27 -11.11 7.83
C TRP A 109 7.73 -10.98 8.30
N ALA A 110 7.95 -11.02 9.60
CA ALA A 110 9.30 -11.00 10.14
C ALA A 110 10.06 -12.30 9.79
N GLY A 111 11.37 -12.19 9.71
CA GLY A 111 12.26 -13.35 9.67
C GLY A 111 12.39 -14.03 11.05
N GLU A 112 13.53 -14.65 11.28
CA GLU A 112 13.80 -15.35 12.56
C GLU A 112 13.95 -14.39 13.74
N GLU A 113 14.36 -13.14 13.50
CA GLU A 113 14.54 -12.12 14.52
C GLU A 113 13.45 -11.05 14.43
N ASP A 114 13.07 -10.50 15.59
CA ASP A 114 12.18 -9.34 15.64
C ASP A 114 12.88 -8.10 15.01
N PRO A 115 12.37 -7.55 13.91
CA PRO A 115 13.01 -6.41 13.26
C PRO A 115 12.80 -5.09 14.01
N PHE A 116 11.97 -5.04 15.04
CA PHE A 116 11.63 -3.83 15.76
C PHE A 116 12.34 -3.75 17.11
N THR A 117 12.84 -2.56 17.45
CA THR A 117 13.17 -2.29 18.84
C THR A 117 11.87 -2.22 19.67
N PRO A 118 11.94 -2.51 20.99
CA PRO A 118 10.76 -2.41 21.86
C PRO A 118 10.04 -1.07 21.74
N GLU A 119 10.77 0.02 21.71
CA GLU A 119 10.24 1.39 21.62
C GLU A 119 9.52 1.64 20.29
N ALA A 120 10.11 1.17 19.17
CA ALA A 120 9.49 1.31 17.86
C ALA A 120 8.19 0.50 17.78
N ARG A 121 8.20 -0.73 18.29
CA ARG A 121 7.01 -1.59 18.33
C ARG A 121 5.89 -0.97 19.17
N GLU A 122 6.23 -0.43 20.34
CA GLU A 122 5.26 0.24 21.22
C GLU A 122 4.61 1.44 20.51
N GLN A 123 5.41 2.27 19.83
CA GLN A 123 4.93 3.43 19.09
C GLN A 123 4.01 3.01 17.94
N TYR A 124 4.38 2.01 17.14
CA TYR A 124 3.55 1.52 16.04
C TYR A 124 2.23 0.94 16.54
N ILE A 125 2.24 0.19 17.64
CA ILE A 125 1.02 -0.33 18.26
C ILE A 125 0.14 0.83 18.74
N ALA A 126 0.71 1.84 19.39
CA ALA A 126 -0.02 3.01 19.87
C ALA A 126 -0.71 3.75 18.70
N ASP A 127 0.02 3.97 17.61
CA ASP A 127 -0.51 4.62 16.41
C ASP A 127 -1.61 3.77 15.75
N PHE A 128 -1.43 2.46 15.70
CA PHE A 128 -2.41 1.55 15.10
C PHE A 128 -3.68 1.38 15.96
N LYS A 129 -3.63 1.65 17.27
CA LYS A 129 -4.82 1.70 18.14
C LYS A 129 -5.76 2.88 17.81
N ASN A 130 -5.29 3.87 17.04
CA ASN A 130 -6.12 4.98 16.62
C ASN A 130 -7.14 4.53 15.55
N PRO A 131 -8.47 4.69 15.79
CA PRO A 131 -9.48 4.28 14.82
C PRO A 131 -9.35 4.96 13.44
N LYS A 132 -8.78 6.16 13.38
CA LYS A 132 -8.51 6.84 12.10
C LYS A 132 -7.41 6.16 11.31
N THR A 133 -6.38 5.65 11.98
CA THR A 133 -5.30 4.87 11.36
C THR A 133 -5.85 3.55 10.81
N ILE A 134 -6.62 2.81 11.61
CA ILE A 134 -7.30 1.58 11.16
C ILE A 134 -8.15 1.86 9.92
N ARG A 135 -8.96 2.92 9.96
CA ARG A 135 -9.81 3.30 8.84
C ARG A 135 -9.01 3.65 7.59
N ALA A 136 -7.97 4.47 7.72
CA ALA A 136 -7.11 4.84 6.58
C ALA A 136 -6.43 3.60 5.97
N THR A 137 -5.98 2.68 6.81
CA THR A 137 -5.39 1.41 6.36
C THR A 137 -6.40 0.57 5.59
N CYS A 138 -7.63 0.40 6.09
CA CYS A 138 -8.67 -0.36 5.38
C CYS A 138 -9.08 0.32 4.07
N ASP A 139 -9.22 1.64 4.05
CA ASP A 139 -9.56 2.39 2.83
C ASP A 139 -8.51 2.21 1.73
N GLU A 140 -7.23 2.09 2.09
CA GLU A 140 -6.14 1.79 1.17
C GLU A 140 -6.33 0.46 0.42
N TYR A 141 -6.80 -0.58 1.09
CA TYR A 141 -7.02 -1.90 0.50
C TYR A 141 -8.39 -2.06 -0.18
N SER A 142 -9.43 -1.38 0.30
CA SER A 142 -10.78 -1.58 -0.20
C SER A 142 -11.06 -0.89 -1.53
N LYS A 143 -10.53 0.31 -1.74
CA LYS A 143 -10.86 1.16 -2.89
C LYS A 143 -9.71 1.30 -3.86
N ASN A 144 -8.53 1.57 -3.31
CA ASN A 144 -7.37 1.90 -4.09
C ASN A 144 -6.86 0.67 -4.86
N ALA A 145 -6.81 -0.49 -4.22
CA ALA A 145 -6.36 -1.71 -4.87
C ALA A 145 -7.23 -2.11 -6.07
N ARG A 146 -8.53 -1.81 -6.03
CA ARG A 146 -9.44 -2.06 -7.18
C ARG A 146 -9.16 -1.10 -8.33
N ALA A 147 -9.01 0.20 -8.04
CA ALA A 147 -8.67 1.20 -9.05
C ALA A 147 -7.29 0.92 -9.66
N ASP A 148 -6.30 0.61 -8.84
CA ASP A 148 -4.95 0.28 -9.28
C ASP A 148 -4.92 -0.97 -10.17
N PHE A 149 -5.74 -1.99 -9.86
CA PHE A 149 -5.88 -3.18 -10.69
C PHE A 149 -6.40 -2.84 -12.09
N GLU A 150 -7.44 -2.00 -12.20
CA GLU A 150 -8.00 -1.62 -13.50
C GLU A 150 -7.04 -0.73 -14.31
N TYR A 151 -6.31 0.17 -13.67
CA TYR A 151 -5.27 0.96 -14.33
C TYR A 151 -4.17 0.05 -14.89
N ASP A 152 -3.61 -0.84 -14.08
CA ASP A 152 -2.55 -1.75 -14.51
C ASP A 152 -3.01 -2.68 -15.63
N LYS A 153 -4.28 -3.12 -15.59
CA LYS A 153 -4.87 -3.94 -16.65
C LYS A 153 -4.92 -3.18 -17.97
N THR A 154 -5.41 -1.94 -17.95
CA THR A 154 -5.49 -1.08 -19.13
C THR A 154 -4.11 -0.81 -19.72
N ASP A 155 -3.11 -0.50 -18.89
CA ASP A 155 -1.75 -0.25 -19.35
C ASP A 155 -1.08 -1.48 -19.96
N LYS A 156 -1.44 -2.68 -19.51
CA LYS A 156 -0.92 -3.93 -20.09
C LYS A 156 -1.53 -4.24 -21.44
N GLU A 157 -2.76 -3.81 -21.70
CA GLU A 157 -3.48 -4.03 -22.95
C GLU A 157 -3.14 -2.98 -24.03
N SER A 158 -2.50 -1.86 -23.66
CA SER A 158 -2.03 -0.79 -24.54
C SER A 158 -0.63 -1.06 -25.09
#